data_3d462d42337125c8cd1b23e49fcfefce
#
_entry.id   3d462d42337125c8cd1b23e49fcfefce
#
_cell.length_a   1.000
_cell.length_b   1.000
_cell.length_c   1.000
_cell.angle_alpha   90.00
_cell.angle_beta   90.00
_cell.angle_gamma   90.00
#
_symmetry.space_group_name_H-M   'P 1'
#
loop_
_entity.id
_entity.type
_entity.pdbx_description
1 polymer ?
#
loop_
_entity_poly.entity_id
_entity_poly.type
_entity_poly.pdbx_seq_one_letter_code
_entity_poly.pdbx_strand_id
1 'polypeptide(L)'
;MKSKFIIGLVFISSIAFAQNTRKEQWLSDLALYHQALESNHIDLYHQIDKPSFESKLNTISESIEELSDWELALKLMHLTRKIGDGHTAVSLTNWQTQTFPISVKKVSNHWRVVKAPVDKKELLGARLESIDGANIKDIESKLSNVVQYVENSYSEVVRIGNYMPISELLYALKITQSPQEAVFGLVTGEGKKLSLILKALPKSELAQQKYEHLNIQSSAVVKPKNTDFDYLWYTTIEGTKATYIRFDNYPSFEEMVGFVEKLIDFTTQNQSQQLVIDLRNNGGGDLYIGLVLANALNLVDSIDWKNGVYVLTSGVTFSAGASNAALYRQLLNAQVVGTPTGSNPTGYQDMGEFVLPNSKLRITYSKRLFRIQEMITEGVQPDKLIEHDWESYSQGLDNVLNEVIEKLTQPHESE
;
A
#
# COMPACT_ATOMS: atom_id res chain seq x y z
N MET A 1 -37.02 76.91 23.42
CA MET A 1 -36.47 75.54 23.72
C MET A 1 -35.75 75.06 22.48
N LYS A 2 -34.40 75.06 22.46
CA LYS A 2 -33.60 74.56 21.35
C LYS A 2 -33.08 73.17 21.70
N SER A 3 -33.58 72.17 21.00
CA SER A 3 -33.12 70.79 21.12
C SER A 3 -31.79 70.56 20.34
N LYS A 4 -30.74 70.16 21.01
CA LYS A 4 -29.49 69.81 20.37
C LYS A 4 -29.50 68.29 20.13
N PHE A 5 -29.49 67.86 18.87
CA PHE A 5 -29.25 66.51 18.45
C PHE A 5 -27.72 66.26 18.45
N ILE A 6 -27.28 65.33 19.27
CA ILE A 6 -25.89 64.82 19.27
C ILE A 6 -25.89 63.56 18.39
N ILE A 7 -25.26 63.63 17.22
CA ILE A 7 -25.02 62.47 16.36
C ILE A 7 -23.71 61.83 16.84
N GLY A 8 -23.84 60.67 17.52
CA GLY A 8 -22.70 59.85 17.88
C GLY A 8 -22.22 59.09 16.66
N LEU A 9 -21.00 59.37 16.19
CA LEU A 9 -20.30 58.59 15.18
C LEU A 9 -19.79 57.29 15.83
N VAL A 10 -20.39 56.16 15.50
CA VAL A 10 -19.88 54.85 15.87
C VAL A 10 -18.83 54.46 14.83
N PHE A 11 -17.55 54.49 15.21
CA PHE A 11 -16.46 53.93 14.44
C PHE A 11 -16.54 52.41 14.58
N ILE A 12 -17.03 51.70 13.55
CA ILE A 12 -16.88 50.27 13.41
C ILE A 12 -15.47 50.04 12.84
N SER A 13 -14.52 49.70 13.71
CA SER A 13 -13.21 49.18 13.29
C SER A 13 -13.38 47.77 12.73
N SER A 14 -13.50 47.65 11.43
CA SER A 14 -13.38 46.37 10.72
C SER A 14 -11.93 45.88 10.88
N ILE A 15 -11.73 44.88 11.75
CA ILE A 15 -10.48 44.11 11.79
C ILE A 15 -10.50 43.28 10.51
N ALA A 16 -9.85 43.76 9.45
CA ALA A 16 -9.54 42.96 8.28
C ALA A 16 -8.52 41.92 8.70
N PHE A 17 -8.93 40.67 8.89
CA PHE A 17 -7.98 39.54 8.92
C PHE A 17 -7.34 39.49 7.53
N ALA A 18 -6.08 39.90 7.44
CA ALA A 18 -5.29 39.70 6.23
C ALA A 18 -5.23 38.21 5.96
N GLN A 19 -5.83 37.78 4.86
CA GLN A 19 -5.72 36.39 4.43
C GLN A 19 -4.28 36.17 3.95
N ASN A 20 -3.56 35.18 4.51
CA ASN A 20 -2.20 34.86 4.11
C ASN A 20 -2.13 34.59 2.61
N THR A 21 -1.12 35.11 1.96
CA THR A 21 -0.85 34.83 0.55
C THR A 21 -0.52 33.35 0.35
N ARG A 22 -0.67 32.82 -0.85
CA ARG A 22 -0.29 31.43 -1.18
C ARG A 22 1.16 31.14 -0.77
N LYS A 23 2.07 32.08 -0.99
CA LYS A 23 3.47 31.96 -0.59
C LYS A 23 3.64 31.83 0.92
N GLU A 24 3.00 32.67 1.70
CA GLU A 24 3.03 32.63 3.16
C GLU A 24 2.43 31.31 3.70
N GLN A 25 1.36 30.83 3.08
CA GLN A 25 0.73 29.55 3.42
C GLN A 25 1.70 28.39 3.22
N TRP A 26 2.37 28.30 2.06
CA TRP A 26 3.36 27.25 1.80
C TRP A 26 4.60 27.38 2.69
N LEU A 27 5.10 28.59 2.92
CA LEU A 27 6.24 28.79 3.84
C LEU A 27 5.89 28.31 5.26
N SER A 28 4.68 28.60 5.74
CA SER A 28 4.20 28.12 7.04
C SER A 28 4.10 26.59 7.08
N ASP A 29 3.59 25.96 6.02
CA ASP A 29 3.46 24.51 5.92
C ASP A 29 4.84 23.84 5.87
N LEU A 30 5.80 24.35 5.11
CA LEU A 30 7.15 23.82 5.04
C LEU A 30 7.91 23.96 6.37
N ALA A 31 7.70 25.06 7.09
CA ALA A 31 8.27 25.24 8.42
C ALA A 31 7.70 24.23 9.42
N LEU A 32 6.36 24.03 9.41
CA LEU A 32 5.69 23.02 10.25
C LEU A 32 6.13 21.61 9.87
N TYR A 33 6.23 21.30 8.57
CA TYR A 33 6.71 20.00 8.08
C TYR A 33 8.09 19.66 8.68
N HIS A 34 9.05 20.56 8.60
CA HIS A 34 10.38 20.34 9.15
C HIS A 34 10.35 20.20 10.67
N GLN A 35 9.75 21.20 11.37
CA GLN A 35 9.70 21.23 12.83
C GLN A 35 9.01 19.98 13.41
N ALA A 36 7.88 19.59 12.83
CA ALA A 36 7.12 18.46 13.31
C ALA A 36 7.82 17.11 13.06
N LEU A 37 8.48 16.94 11.90
CA LEU A 37 9.30 15.75 11.65
C LEU A 37 10.48 15.70 12.60
N GLU A 38 11.22 16.81 12.79
CA GLU A 38 12.38 16.86 13.69
C GLU A 38 12.00 16.58 15.15
N SER A 39 10.80 16.99 15.57
CA SER A 39 10.31 16.77 16.94
C SER A 39 9.72 15.39 17.21
N ASN A 40 9.20 14.71 16.20
CA ASN A 40 8.39 13.51 16.38
C ASN A 40 8.99 12.24 15.75
N HIS A 41 9.79 12.36 14.70
CA HIS A 41 10.44 11.21 14.07
C HIS A 41 11.54 10.67 14.98
N ILE A 42 11.60 9.36 15.16
CA ILE A 42 12.56 8.72 16.08
C ILE A 42 14.03 8.98 15.68
N ASP A 43 14.30 9.11 14.37
CA ASP A 43 15.65 9.35 13.84
C ASP A 43 15.56 9.92 12.40
N LEU A 44 15.22 11.21 12.28
CA LEU A 44 14.91 11.84 10.99
C LEU A 44 16.09 11.81 9.99
N TYR A 45 17.29 11.86 10.51
CA TYR A 45 18.51 12.07 9.72
C TYR A 45 19.35 10.80 9.53
N HIS A 46 18.75 9.62 9.65
CA HIS A 46 19.46 8.34 9.56
C HIS A 46 20.00 8.01 8.15
N GLN A 47 19.41 8.57 7.08
CA GLN A 47 19.90 8.37 5.70
C GLN A 47 20.28 9.68 5.00
N ILE A 48 19.60 10.79 5.28
CA ILE A 48 19.92 12.11 4.77
C ILE A 48 20.43 12.98 5.90
N ASP A 49 21.62 13.57 5.78
CA ASP A 49 22.11 14.48 6.81
C ASP A 49 21.28 15.77 6.90
N LYS A 50 21.26 16.38 8.09
CA LYS A 50 20.46 17.58 8.37
C LYS A 50 20.77 18.74 7.41
N PRO A 51 22.03 19.12 7.14
CA PRO A 51 22.34 20.20 6.19
C PRO A 51 21.82 19.93 4.78
N SER A 52 21.92 18.68 4.30
CA SER A 52 21.40 18.29 2.98
C SER A 52 19.87 18.35 2.93
N PHE A 53 19.18 17.93 4.00
CA PHE A 53 17.73 18.01 4.12
C PHE A 53 17.27 19.48 4.10
N GLU A 54 17.86 20.35 4.94
CA GLU A 54 17.54 21.77 5.03
C GLU A 54 17.81 22.52 3.72
N SER A 55 18.94 22.23 3.05
CA SER A 55 19.26 22.80 1.74
C SER A 55 18.19 22.46 0.70
N LYS A 56 17.73 21.22 0.64
CA LYS A 56 16.66 20.79 -0.29
C LYS A 56 15.31 21.43 0.06
N LEU A 57 15.00 21.56 1.34
CA LEU A 57 13.77 22.22 1.80
C LEU A 57 13.78 23.71 1.44
N ASN A 58 14.93 24.40 1.60
CA ASN A 58 15.10 25.78 1.18
C ASN A 58 14.92 25.95 -0.34
N THR A 59 15.46 25.04 -1.15
CA THR A 59 15.23 25.03 -2.60
C THR A 59 13.75 24.93 -2.96
N ILE A 60 12.96 24.13 -2.20
CA ILE A 60 11.51 24.06 -2.36
C ILE A 60 10.87 25.42 -2.01
N SER A 61 11.27 26.03 -0.89
CA SER A 61 10.76 27.32 -0.43
C SER A 61 11.02 28.45 -1.44
N GLU A 62 12.19 28.47 -2.07
CA GLU A 62 12.55 29.46 -3.11
C GLU A 62 11.72 29.30 -4.39
N SER A 63 11.26 28.08 -4.69
CA SER A 63 10.51 27.77 -5.92
C SER A 63 8.98 27.94 -5.80
N ILE A 64 8.45 28.40 -4.66
CA ILE A 64 7.00 28.46 -4.40
C ILE A 64 6.24 29.32 -5.44
N GLU A 65 6.80 30.43 -5.87
CA GLU A 65 6.14 31.34 -6.82
C GLU A 65 6.13 30.81 -8.26
N GLU A 66 7.06 29.92 -8.58
CA GLU A 66 7.26 29.39 -9.93
C GLU A 66 6.48 28.08 -10.17
N LEU A 67 6.12 27.37 -9.10
CA LEU A 67 5.56 26.02 -9.16
C LEU A 67 4.09 26.01 -8.74
N SER A 68 3.31 25.10 -9.32
CA SER A 68 1.96 24.76 -8.87
C SER A 68 2.00 24.02 -7.54
N ASP A 69 0.84 23.91 -6.85
CA ASP A 69 0.74 23.16 -5.59
C ASP A 69 1.08 21.69 -5.77
N TRP A 70 0.73 21.10 -6.90
CA TRP A 70 1.10 19.73 -7.24
C TRP A 70 2.61 19.55 -7.42
N GLU A 71 3.27 20.47 -8.12
CA GLU A 71 4.72 20.40 -8.30
C GLU A 71 5.47 20.61 -6.97
N LEU A 72 4.97 21.48 -6.08
CA LEU A 72 5.50 21.65 -4.72
C LEU A 72 5.31 20.36 -3.89
N ALA A 73 4.13 19.74 -3.94
CA ALA A 73 3.86 18.47 -3.27
C ALA A 73 4.81 17.37 -3.79
N LEU A 74 5.02 17.26 -5.10
CA LEU A 74 5.96 16.30 -5.69
C LEU A 74 7.40 16.52 -5.21
N LYS A 75 7.85 17.78 -5.11
CA LYS A 75 9.18 18.08 -4.54
C LYS A 75 9.27 17.67 -3.07
N LEU A 76 8.20 17.90 -2.29
CA LEU A 76 8.14 17.49 -0.89
C LEU A 76 8.12 15.97 -0.75
N MET A 77 7.35 15.27 -1.59
CA MET A 77 7.34 13.81 -1.67
C MET A 77 8.74 13.25 -2.01
N HIS A 78 9.42 13.87 -2.99
CA HIS A 78 10.79 13.48 -3.35
C HIS A 78 11.78 13.71 -2.21
N LEU A 79 11.68 14.82 -1.48
CA LEU A 79 12.51 15.07 -0.30
C LEU A 79 12.25 14.05 0.79
N THR A 80 10.96 13.76 1.08
CA THR A 80 10.56 12.78 2.10
C THR A 80 11.11 11.38 1.79
N ARG A 81 11.15 10.98 0.51
CA ARG A 81 11.79 9.71 0.10
C ARG A 81 13.27 9.60 0.49
N LYS A 82 13.98 10.73 0.65
CA LYS A 82 15.39 10.73 1.05
C LYS A 82 15.60 10.47 2.55
N ILE A 83 14.55 10.53 3.35
CA ILE A 83 14.59 10.11 4.76
C ILE A 83 14.83 8.60 4.85
N GLY A 84 14.25 7.80 3.94
CA GLY A 84 14.66 6.41 3.72
C GLY A 84 13.92 5.37 4.56
N ASP A 85 12.77 5.71 5.14
CA ASP A 85 11.87 4.73 5.75
C ASP A 85 10.48 4.77 5.11
N GLY A 86 9.79 3.64 5.16
CA GLY A 86 8.51 3.47 4.48
C GLY A 86 7.30 3.97 5.27
N HIS A 87 7.48 4.43 6.50
CA HIS A 87 6.40 4.96 7.33
C HIS A 87 6.42 6.49 7.38
N THR A 88 7.52 7.12 6.89
CA THR A 88 7.61 8.58 6.73
C THR A 88 7.25 8.95 5.29
N ALA A 89 6.13 9.65 5.14
CA ALA A 89 5.54 9.89 3.83
C ALA A 89 4.71 11.18 3.76
N VAL A 90 4.60 11.72 2.56
CA VAL A 90 3.61 12.75 2.19
C VAL A 90 2.43 12.05 1.53
N SER A 91 1.29 11.99 2.22
CA SER A 91 0.09 11.32 1.74
C SER A 91 -0.83 12.28 1.00
N LEU A 92 -1.31 11.85 -0.16
CA LEU A 92 -2.33 12.55 -0.96
C LEU A 92 -3.78 12.26 -0.52
N THR A 93 -3.97 11.52 0.60
CA THR A 93 -5.31 11.05 1.03
C THR A 93 -6.33 12.19 1.21
N ASN A 94 -5.87 13.37 1.64
CA ASN A 94 -6.72 14.53 1.86
C ASN A 94 -6.88 15.41 0.60
N TRP A 95 -6.17 15.07 -0.48
CA TRP A 95 -6.29 15.81 -1.75
C TRP A 95 -7.40 15.20 -2.62
N GLN A 96 -8.13 16.07 -3.28
CA GLN A 96 -9.07 15.63 -4.31
C GLN A 96 -8.28 15.25 -5.56
N THR A 97 -8.31 13.97 -5.89
CA THR A 97 -7.63 13.42 -7.06
C THR A 97 -8.65 12.81 -8.01
N GLN A 98 -8.34 12.91 -9.30
CA GLN A 98 -9.02 12.15 -10.33
C GLN A 98 -8.12 10.96 -10.71
N THR A 99 -8.76 9.88 -11.13
CA THR A 99 -8.06 8.64 -11.43
C THR A 99 -8.56 8.07 -12.75
N PHE A 100 -7.65 7.62 -13.60
CA PHE A 100 -8.02 6.84 -14.77
C PHE A 100 -8.68 5.54 -14.33
N PRO A 101 -9.81 5.11 -14.98
CA PRO A 101 -10.63 4.01 -14.47
C PRO A 101 -10.03 2.62 -14.78
N ILE A 102 -8.73 2.46 -14.60
CA ILE A 102 -8.02 1.18 -14.72
C ILE A 102 -7.11 1.00 -13.51
N SER A 103 -6.76 -0.25 -13.20
CA SER A 103 -5.63 -0.56 -12.31
C SER A 103 -4.62 -1.40 -13.04
N VAL A 104 -3.36 -1.17 -12.73
CA VAL A 104 -2.25 -1.91 -13.33
C VAL A 104 -1.41 -2.62 -12.27
N LYS A 105 -0.85 -3.77 -12.61
CA LYS A 105 0.07 -4.55 -11.79
C LYS A 105 1.24 -5.02 -12.64
N LYS A 106 2.44 -5.06 -12.07
CA LYS A 106 3.60 -5.63 -12.74
C LYS A 106 3.59 -7.14 -12.55
N VAL A 107 3.46 -7.89 -13.65
CA VAL A 107 3.48 -9.35 -13.68
C VAL A 107 4.43 -9.79 -14.77
N SER A 108 5.39 -10.68 -14.46
CA SER A 108 6.44 -11.12 -15.39
C SER A 108 7.12 -9.95 -16.09
N ASN A 109 7.56 -8.95 -15.31
CA ASN A 109 8.27 -7.73 -15.77
C ASN A 109 7.47 -6.79 -16.72
N HIS A 110 6.14 -6.99 -16.85
CA HIS A 110 5.28 -6.11 -17.64
C HIS A 110 4.17 -5.49 -16.79
N TRP A 111 3.93 -4.21 -16.97
CA TRP A 111 2.76 -3.55 -16.42
C TRP A 111 1.51 -3.98 -17.19
N ARG A 112 0.55 -4.57 -16.51
CA ARG A 112 -0.66 -5.13 -17.11
C ARG A 112 -1.91 -4.57 -16.45
N VAL A 113 -2.93 -4.34 -17.26
CA VAL A 113 -4.25 -3.93 -16.77
C VAL A 113 -4.89 -5.11 -16.05
N VAL A 114 -5.14 -4.97 -14.75
CA VAL A 114 -5.76 -6.01 -13.90
C VAL A 114 -7.18 -5.65 -13.46
N LYS A 115 -7.60 -4.41 -13.69
CA LYS A 115 -8.96 -3.92 -13.45
C LYS A 115 -9.33 -2.96 -14.56
N ALA A 116 -10.52 -3.12 -15.15
CA ALA A 116 -11.06 -2.24 -16.17
C ALA A 116 -12.58 -2.12 -16.04
N PRO A 117 -13.21 -1.03 -16.54
CA PRO A 117 -14.66 -0.95 -16.63
C PRO A 117 -15.23 -2.12 -17.47
N VAL A 118 -16.45 -2.55 -17.13
CA VAL A 118 -17.11 -3.67 -17.82
C VAL A 118 -17.22 -3.45 -19.34
N ASP A 119 -17.46 -2.20 -19.76
CA ASP A 119 -17.53 -1.78 -21.19
C ASP A 119 -16.15 -1.76 -21.87
N LYS A 120 -15.07 -1.99 -21.11
CA LYS A 120 -13.67 -2.04 -21.58
C LYS A 120 -12.94 -3.29 -21.09
N LYS A 121 -13.68 -4.37 -20.84
CA LYS A 121 -13.10 -5.63 -20.31
C LYS A 121 -12.01 -6.24 -21.20
N GLU A 122 -12.02 -5.91 -22.50
CA GLU A 122 -10.98 -6.32 -23.46
C GLU A 122 -9.58 -5.75 -23.13
N LEU A 123 -9.51 -4.77 -22.23
CA LEU A 123 -8.23 -4.24 -21.73
C LEU A 123 -7.58 -5.15 -20.69
N LEU A 124 -8.33 -6.06 -20.06
CA LEU A 124 -7.79 -6.94 -19.04
C LEU A 124 -6.65 -7.80 -19.59
N GLY A 125 -5.53 -7.81 -18.88
CA GLY A 125 -4.31 -8.50 -19.28
C GLY A 125 -3.46 -7.77 -20.31
N ALA A 126 -3.96 -6.70 -20.93
CA ALA A 126 -3.17 -5.92 -21.88
C ALA A 126 -1.94 -5.29 -21.21
N ARG A 127 -0.80 -5.30 -21.90
CA ARG A 127 0.41 -4.63 -21.44
C ARG A 127 0.31 -3.14 -21.70
N LEU A 128 0.60 -2.35 -20.68
CA LEU A 128 0.75 -0.91 -20.80
C LEU A 128 2.16 -0.59 -21.33
N GLU A 129 2.23 0.07 -22.47
CA GLU A 129 3.49 0.40 -23.14
C GLU A 129 3.79 1.91 -23.06
N SER A 130 2.75 2.76 -23.05
CA SER A 130 2.91 4.21 -23.00
C SER A 130 1.68 4.95 -22.46
N ILE A 131 1.88 6.18 -21.98
CA ILE A 131 0.83 7.15 -21.68
C ILE A 131 1.23 8.48 -22.33
N ASP A 132 0.36 9.06 -23.18
CA ASP A 132 0.61 10.27 -23.98
C ASP A 132 1.97 10.23 -24.72
N GLY A 133 2.37 9.07 -25.21
CA GLY A 133 3.62 8.84 -25.93
C GLY A 133 4.85 8.66 -25.03
N ALA A 134 4.79 8.97 -23.74
CA ALA A 134 5.85 8.63 -22.78
C ALA A 134 5.90 7.11 -22.61
N ASN A 135 7.07 6.49 -22.76
CA ASN A 135 7.19 5.05 -22.63
C ASN A 135 7.11 4.60 -21.18
N ILE A 136 6.70 3.35 -20.94
CA ILE A 136 6.44 2.83 -19.61
C ILE A 136 7.66 2.86 -18.67
N LYS A 137 8.88 2.73 -19.20
CA LYS A 137 10.11 2.77 -18.38
C LYS A 137 10.39 4.18 -17.87
N ASP A 138 10.15 5.21 -18.70
CA ASP A 138 10.30 6.60 -18.29
C ASP A 138 9.23 6.98 -17.24
N ILE A 139 8.00 6.49 -17.43
CA ILE A 139 6.91 6.64 -16.45
C ILE A 139 7.30 6.00 -15.12
N GLU A 140 7.75 4.75 -15.14
CA GLU A 140 8.22 4.01 -13.97
C GLU A 140 9.33 4.77 -13.24
N SER A 141 10.34 5.25 -13.97
CA SER A 141 11.45 6.02 -13.41
C SER A 141 11.02 7.34 -12.77
N LYS A 142 10.08 8.08 -13.39
CA LYS A 142 9.57 9.32 -12.81
C LYS A 142 8.74 9.05 -11.54
N LEU A 143 7.89 8.02 -11.55
CA LEU A 143 7.08 7.63 -10.42
C LEU A 143 7.92 7.12 -9.25
N SER A 144 8.96 6.31 -9.48
CA SER A 144 9.89 5.80 -8.48
C SER A 144 10.46 6.91 -7.57
N ASN A 145 10.68 8.11 -8.11
CA ASN A 145 11.21 9.23 -7.36
C ASN A 145 10.23 9.87 -6.36
N VAL A 146 8.92 9.64 -6.52
CA VAL A 146 7.89 10.35 -5.75
C VAL A 146 6.91 9.43 -5.02
N VAL A 147 6.79 8.15 -5.40
CA VAL A 147 5.90 7.22 -4.69
C VAL A 147 6.31 7.11 -3.23
N GLN A 148 5.31 7.03 -2.36
CA GLN A 148 5.47 7.04 -0.91
C GLN A 148 5.26 5.65 -0.31
N TYR A 149 5.61 5.45 0.97
CA TYR A 149 5.48 4.17 1.68
C TYR A 149 6.32 3.05 1.04
N VAL A 150 7.58 3.35 0.75
CA VAL A 150 8.52 2.43 0.09
C VAL A 150 9.72 2.17 0.98
N GLU A 151 10.04 0.90 1.21
CA GLU A 151 11.26 0.48 1.93
C GLU A 151 12.20 -0.38 1.06
N ASN A 152 11.65 -1.01 0.01
CA ASN A 152 12.42 -1.87 -0.90
C ASN A 152 11.81 -1.89 -2.31
N SER A 153 12.48 -2.59 -3.23
CA SER A 153 12.05 -2.73 -4.62
C SER A 153 10.66 -3.36 -4.79
N TYR A 154 10.25 -4.26 -3.89
CA TYR A 154 8.94 -4.93 -3.95
C TYR A 154 7.80 -3.98 -3.58
N SER A 155 7.94 -3.20 -2.52
CA SER A 155 6.97 -2.15 -2.19
C SER A 155 6.96 -1.04 -3.22
N GLU A 156 8.12 -0.67 -3.78
CA GLU A 156 8.20 0.35 -4.84
C GLU A 156 7.34 -0.01 -6.05
N VAL A 157 7.46 -1.23 -6.56
CA VAL A 157 6.64 -1.72 -7.68
C VAL A 157 5.14 -1.65 -7.35
N VAL A 158 4.74 -2.06 -6.14
CA VAL A 158 3.34 -1.97 -5.70
C VAL A 158 2.87 -0.50 -5.69
N ARG A 159 3.67 0.41 -5.12
CA ARG A 159 3.31 1.83 -5.04
C ARG A 159 3.28 2.51 -6.41
N ILE A 160 4.21 2.18 -7.32
CA ILE A 160 4.16 2.67 -8.71
C ILE A 160 2.83 2.27 -9.35
N GLY A 161 2.39 1.02 -9.22
CA GLY A 161 1.10 0.58 -9.76
C GLY A 161 -0.10 1.33 -9.18
N ASN A 162 -0.05 1.67 -7.88
CA ASN A 162 -1.11 2.43 -7.21
C ASN A 162 -1.14 3.91 -7.60
N TYR A 163 0.02 4.51 -7.88
CA TYR A 163 0.14 5.94 -8.25
C TYR A 163 -0.04 6.19 -9.75
N MET A 164 0.25 5.19 -10.58
CA MET A 164 0.19 5.31 -12.04
C MET A 164 -1.18 5.76 -12.59
N PRO A 165 -2.34 5.43 -11.99
CA PRO A 165 -3.62 5.93 -12.48
C PRO A 165 -3.98 7.36 -12.01
N ILE A 166 -3.21 7.99 -11.11
CA ILE A 166 -3.54 9.33 -10.56
C ILE A 166 -3.24 10.40 -11.60
N SER A 167 -4.26 11.03 -12.11
CA SER A 167 -4.19 11.92 -13.26
C SER A 167 -3.37 13.18 -13.02
N GLU A 168 -3.66 13.91 -11.92
CA GLU A 168 -2.97 15.15 -11.61
C GLU A 168 -1.48 14.92 -11.29
N LEU A 169 -1.15 13.75 -10.70
CA LEU A 169 0.23 13.36 -10.44
C LEU A 169 1.00 13.13 -11.76
N LEU A 170 0.39 12.41 -12.72
CA LEU A 170 1.01 12.22 -14.04
C LEU A 170 1.18 13.54 -14.78
N TYR A 171 0.20 14.45 -14.69
CA TYR A 171 0.29 15.77 -15.30
C TYR A 171 1.39 16.63 -14.67
N ALA A 172 1.47 16.65 -13.34
CA ALA A 172 2.52 17.39 -12.62
C ALA A 172 3.94 16.82 -12.88
N LEU A 173 4.06 15.50 -13.11
CA LEU A 173 5.30 14.85 -13.56
C LEU A 173 5.60 15.06 -15.04
N LYS A 174 4.76 15.80 -15.75
CA LYS A 174 4.89 16.04 -17.21
C LYS A 174 4.98 14.73 -17.99
N ILE A 175 4.11 13.78 -17.64
CA ILE A 175 3.88 12.53 -18.34
C ILE A 175 2.69 12.70 -19.28
N THR A 176 1.58 13.30 -18.79
CA THR A 176 0.40 13.60 -19.58
C THR A 176 0.32 15.06 -19.99
N GLN A 177 -0.41 15.34 -21.07
CA GLN A 177 -0.65 16.70 -21.59
C GLN A 177 -1.83 17.38 -20.90
N SER A 178 -2.71 16.60 -20.28
CA SER A 178 -3.94 17.07 -19.60
C SER A 178 -4.18 16.26 -18.33
N PRO A 179 -4.69 16.87 -17.26
CA PRO A 179 -5.15 16.14 -16.09
C PRO A 179 -6.58 15.56 -16.24
N GLN A 180 -7.29 15.82 -17.36
CA GLN A 180 -8.65 15.32 -17.59
C GLN A 180 -8.68 14.03 -18.38
N GLU A 181 -7.75 13.86 -19.29
CA GLU A 181 -7.67 12.67 -20.14
C GLU A 181 -6.25 12.42 -20.65
N ALA A 182 -5.97 11.18 -21.02
CA ALA A 182 -4.69 10.79 -21.61
C ALA A 182 -4.86 9.62 -22.59
N VAL A 183 -3.93 9.50 -23.52
CA VAL A 183 -3.86 8.41 -24.49
C VAL A 183 -3.03 7.26 -23.91
N PHE A 184 -3.65 6.11 -23.71
CA PHE A 184 -3.00 4.89 -23.23
C PHE A 184 -2.62 4.00 -24.42
N GLY A 185 -1.33 3.74 -24.60
CA GLY A 185 -0.80 2.78 -25.56
C GLY A 185 -0.69 1.40 -24.91
N LEU A 186 -1.44 0.44 -25.43
CA LEU A 186 -1.60 -0.90 -24.86
C LEU A 186 -1.30 -1.97 -25.92
N VAL A 187 -0.90 -3.17 -25.46
CA VAL A 187 -0.77 -4.36 -26.32
C VAL A 187 -1.55 -5.50 -25.69
N THR A 188 -2.55 -6.02 -26.38
CA THR A 188 -3.38 -7.14 -25.92
C THR A 188 -2.59 -8.45 -25.82
N GLY A 189 -3.16 -9.48 -25.17
CA GLY A 189 -2.56 -10.82 -25.13
C GLY A 189 -2.30 -11.44 -26.52
N GLU A 190 -3.10 -11.04 -27.51
CA GLU A 190 -2.95 -11.47 -28.93
C GLU A 190 -1.91 -10.65 -29.71
N GLY A 191 -1.25 -9.68 -29.06
CA GLY A 191 -0.25 -8.82 -29.69
C GLY A 191 -0.82 -7.61 -30.45
N LYS A 192 -2.14 -7.37 -30.39
CA LYS A 192 -2.77 -6.21 -31.04
C LYS A 192 -2.43 -4.93 -30.29
N LYS A 193 -1.92 -3.93 -31.01
CA LYS A 193 -1.68 -2.59 -30.47
C LYS A 193 -2.99 -1.81 -30.38
N LEU A 194 -3.26 -1.20 -29.25
CA LEU A 194 -4.41 -0.33 -29.00
C LEU A 194 -3.91 1.04 -28.57
N SER A 195 -4.59 2.08 -29.02
CA SER A 195 -4.40 3.45 -28.54
C SER A 195 -5.77 3.95 -28.11
N LEU A 196 -5.93 4.26 -26.83
CA LEU A 196 -7.22 4.52 -26.23
C LEU A 196 -7.14 5.79 -25.37
N ILE A 197 -8.07 6.71 -25.57
CA ILE A 197 -8.25 7.85 -24.67
C ILE A 197 -9.03 7.38 -23.45
N LEU A 198 -8.43 7.55 -22.26
CA LEU A 198 -9.12 7.39 -20.97
C LEU A 198 -9.34 8.77 -20.36
N LYS A 199 -10.55 8.99 -19.84
CA LYS A 199 -10.87 10.16 -19.02
C LYS A 199 -10.60 9.86 -17.57
N ALA A 200 -10.01 10.80 -16.87
CA ALA A 200 -9.84 10.73 -15.44
C ALA A 200 -11.19 11.08 -14.76
N LEU A 201 -11.51 10.36 -13.70
CA LEU A 201 -12.78 10.46 -12.99
C LEU A 201 -12.54 10.73 -11.51
N PRO A 202 -13.38 11.54 -10.87
CA PRO A 202 -13.36 11.72 -9.42
C PRO A 202 -13.80 10.43 -8.71
N LYS A 203 -13.39 10.28 -7.45
CA LYS A 203 -13.67 9.08 -6.64
C LYS A 203 -15.17 8.72 -6.58
N SER A 204 -16.05 9.72 -6.56
CA SER A 204 -17.51 9.54 -6.55
C SER A 204 -18.04 8.86 -7.82
N GLU A 205 -17.49 9.18 -8.99
CA GLU A 205 -17.86 8.57 -10.26
C GLU A 205 -17.24 7.18 -10.43
N LEU A 206 -15.97 7.01 -10.01
CA LEU A 206 -15.32 5.70 -10.00
C LEU A 206 -16.09 4.68 -9.15
N ALA A 207 -16.66 5.10 -8.02
CA ALA A 207 -17.46 4.24 -7.14
C ALA A 207 -18.79 3.79 -7.76
N GLN A 208 -19.29 4.49 -8.77
CA GLN A 208 -20.53 4.15 -9.47
C GLN A 208 -20.31 3.25 -10.68
N GLN A 209 -19.05 3.13 -11.14
CA GLN A 209 -18.73 2.27 -12.28
C GLN A 209 -18.67 0.80 -11.87
N LYS A 210 -19.09 -0.06 -12.78
CA LYS A 210 -18.90 -1.51 -12.66
C LYS A 210 -17.57 -1.91 -13.30
N TYR A 211 -16.83 -2.73 -12.59
CA TYR A 211 -15.50 -3.18 -13.02
C TYR A 211 -15.44 -4.69 -13.15
N GLU A 212 -14.65 -5.12 -14.11
CA GLU A 212 -14.11 -6.48 -14.20
C GLU A 212 -12.68 -6.50 -13.68
N HIS A 213 -12.30 -7.62 -13.07
CA HIS A 213 -10.99 -7.82 -12.47
C HIS A 213 -10.37 -9.10 -12.98
N LEU A 214 -9.08 -9.05 -13.25
CA LEU A 214 -8.27 -10.24 -13.44
C LEU A 214 -7.87 -10.78 -12.06
N ASN A 215 -8.71 -11.64 -11.50
CA ASN A 215 -8.51 -12.24 -10.18
C ASN A 215 -7.81 -13.58 -10.31
N ILE A 216 -6.89 -13.86 -9.41
CA ILE A 216 -6.25 -15.16 -9.26
C ILE A 216 -6.85 -15.88 -8.05
N GLN A 217 -7.04 -17.17 -8.18
CA GLN A 217 -7.55 -18.02 -7.11
C GLN A 217 -7.05 -19.46 -7.25
N SER A 218 -7.13 -20.25 -6.19
CA SER A 218 -7.00 -21.70 -6.25
C SER A 218 -8.39 -22.32 -6.14
N SER A 219 -8.68 -23.30 -6.97
CA SER A 219 -9.93 -24.05 -6.87
C SER A 219 -10.06 -24.84 -5.56
N ALA A 220 -8.94 -25.19 -4.93
CA ALA A 220 -8.90 -25.91 -3.66
C ALA A 220 -9.24 -25.04 -2.44
N VAL A 221 -9.33 -23.70 -2.59
CA VAL A 221 -9.63 -22.76 -1.50
C VAL A 221 -10.86 -21.96 -1.84
N VAL A 222 -12.00 -22.29 -1.18
CA VAL A 222 -13.26 -21.61 -1.38
C VAL A 222 -13.62 -20.80 -0.15
N LYS A 223 -13.83 -19.47 -0.33
CA LYS A 223 -14.28 -18.60 0.76
C LYS A 223 -15.68 -19.06 1.24
N PRO A 224 -15.88 -19.29 2.54
CA PRO A 224 -17.21 -19.61 3.09
C PRO A 224 -18.21 -18.47 2.81
N LYS A 225 -19.49 -18.81 2.61
CA LYS A 225 -20.55 -17.82 2.36
C LYS A 225 -20.81 -16.90 3.57
N ASN A 226 -20.65 -17.44 4.77
CA ASN A 226 -20.88 -16.74 6.03
C ASN A 226 -19.54 -16.62 6.76
N THR A 227 -18.90 -15.46 6.67
CA THR A 227 -17.68 -15.12 7.41
C THR A 227 -17.94 -13.88 8.24
N ASP A 228 -17.34 -13.79 9.43
CA ASP A 228 -17.46 -12.60 10.28
C ASP A 228 -16.85 -11.36 9.60
N PHE A 229 -15.80 -11.56 8.77
CA PHE A 229 -15.10 -10.51 8.04
C PHE A 229 -14.83 -10.90 6.60
N ASP A 230 -14.81 -9.93 5.70
CA ASP A 230 -14.40 -10.14 4.31
C ASP A 230 -12.89 -10.27 4.15
N TYR A 231 -12.12 -9.70 5.07
CA TYR A 231 -10.67 -9.58 5.06
C TYR A 231 -9.95 -10.57 5.99
N LEU A 232 -10.68 -11.28 6.85
CA LEU A 232 -10.14 -12.26 7.80
C LEU A 232 -11.11 -13.44 7.88
N TRP A 233 -10.71 -14.60 7.35
CA TRP A 233 -11.53 -15.80 7.31
C TRP A 233 -10.69 -17.05 7.13
N TYR A 234 -11.24 -18.21 7.36
CA TYR A 234 -10.58 -19.51 7.22
C TYR A 234 -11.47 -20.54 6.54
N THR A 235 -10.83 -21.58 5.97
CA THR A 235 -11.47 -22.72 5.35
C THR A 235 -10.50 -23.90 5.31
N THR A 236 -10.98 -25.10 4.99
CA THR A 236 -10.11 -26.23 4.64
C THR A 236 -9.57 -26.06 3.22
N ILE A 237 -8.38 -26.59 2.94
CA ILE A 237 -7.87 -26.76 1.58
C ILE A 237 -8.33 -28.14 1.07
N GLU A 238 -9.11 -28.15 -0.01
CA GLU A 238 -9.65 -29.39 -0.58
C GLU A 238 -8.52 -30.40 -0.92
N GLY A 239 -8.76 -31.66 -0.59
CA GLY A 239 -7.80 -32.76 -0.83
C GLY A 239 -6.61 -32.81 0.14
N THR A 240 -6.60 -31.97 1.18
CA THR A 240 -5.53 -31.93 2.18
C THR A 240 -6.06 -31.98 3.62
N LYS A 241 -5.16 -32.04 4.60
CA LYS A 241 -5.46 -31.80 6.02
C LYS A 241 -5.01 -30.42 6.48
N ALA A 242 -5.13 -29.42 5.62
CA ALA A 242 -4.68 -28.06 5.91
C ALA A 242 -5.85 -27.09 6.15
N THR A 243 -5.67 -26.20 7.11
CA THR A 243 -6.52 -25.01 7.29
C THR A 243 -5.84 -23.84 6.59
N TYR A 244 -6.56 -23.19 5.68
CA TYR A 244 -6.20 -21.92 5.07
C TYR A 244 -6.79 -20.76 5.86
N ILE A 245 -5.98 -19.72 6.12
CA ILE A 245 -6.37 -18.52 6.85
C ILE A 245 -6.04 -17.32 5.96
N ARG A 246 -7.06 -16.58 5.49
CA ARG A 246 -6.91 -15.29 4.84
C ARG A 246 -6.81 -14.21 5.88
N PHE A 247 -5.75 -13.38 5.83
CA PHE A 247 -5.52 -12.31 6.79
C PHE A 247 -5.04 -11.04 6.09
N ASP A 248 -5.97 -10.28 5.51
CA ASP A 248 -5.68 -9.07 4.74
C ASP A 248 -5.69 -7.78 5.58
N ASN A 249 -6.41 -7.77 6.73
CA ASN A 249 -6.52 -6.62 7.62
C ASN A 249 -6.83 -7.06 9.05
N TYR A 250 -6.63 -6.17 10.01
CA TYR A 250 -6.76 -6.42 11.45
C TYR A 250 -8.13 -6.00 11.97
N PRO A 251 -8.86 -6.87 12.70
CA PRO A 251 -10.04 -6.50 13.46
C PRO A 251 -9.66 -5.79 14.77
N SER A 252 -10.62 -5.46 15.63
CA SER A 252 -10.34 -5.08 17.01
C SER A 252 -9.80 -6.25 17.83
N PHE A 253 -9.28 -5.97 19.02
CA PHE A 253 -8.74 -7.02 19.90
C PHE A 253 -9.82 -8.05 20.30
N GLU A 254 -11.01 -7.58 20.71
CA GLU A 254 -12.11 -8.44 21.10
C GLU A 254 -12.61 -9.30 19.92
N GLU A 255 -12.69 -8.73 18.74
CA GLU A 255 -13.08 -9.45 17.53
C GLU A 255 -12.03 -10.51 17.15
N MET A 256 -10.73 -10.22 17.31
CA MET A 256 -9.68 -11.22 17.07
C MET A 256 -9.77 -12.37 18.07
N VAL A 257 -10.02 -12.09 19.36
CA VAL A 257 -10.23 -13.15 20.36
C VAL A 257 -11.38 -14.05 19.97
N GLY A 258 -12.54 -13.50 19.63
CA GLY A 258 -13.69 -14.31 19.17
C GLY A 258 -13.44 -15.06 17.86
N PHE A 259 -12.63 -14.51 16.96
CA PHE A 259 -12.21 -15.18 15.73
C PHE A 259 -11.30 -16.39 16.00
N VAL A 260 -10.28 -16.23 16.87
CA VAL A 260 -9.34 -17.34 17.13
C VAL A 260 -9.95 -18.47 17.93
N GLU A 261 -10.92 -18.20 18.81
CA GLU A 261 -11.70 -19.26 19.48
C GLU A 261 -12.40 -20.15 18.45
N LYS A 262 -13.13 -19.57 17.51
CA LYS A 262 -13.78 -20.31 16.43
C LYS A 262 -12.78 -21.02 15.51
N LEU A 263 -11.62 -20.40 15.24
CA LEU A 263 -10.58 -20.99 14.42
C LEU A 263 -9.95 -22.22 15.08
N ILE A 264 -9.67 -22.18 16.39
CA ILE A 264 -9.17 -23.33 17.16
C ILE A 264 -10.17 -24.49 17.07
N ASP A 265 -11.45 -24.23 17.36
CA ASP A 265 -12.52 -25.25 17.26
C ASP A 265 -12.60 -25.84 15.87
N PHE A 266 -12.58 -25.00 14.83
CA PHE A 266 -12.62 -25.44 13.43
C PHE A 266 -11.40 -26.32 13.10
N THR A 267 -10.20 -25.88 13.43
CA THR A 267 -8.95 -26.58 13.13
C THR A 267 -8.90 -27.93 13.84
N THR A 268 -9.35 -27.98 15.09
CA THR A 268 -9.44 -29.21 15.90
C THR A 268 -10.48 -30.18 15.35
N GLN A 269 -11.68 -29.73 15.04
CA GLN A 269 -12.77 -30.58 14.49
C GLN A 269 -12.40 -31.17 13.13
N ASN A 270 -11.68 -30.41 12.29
CA ASN A 270 -11.20 -30.90 10.99
C ASN A 270 -9.91 -31.73 11.10
N GLN A 271 -9.35 -31.91 12.32
CA GLN A 271 -8.09 -32.62 12.54
C GLN A 271 -6.99 -32.10 11.60
N SER A 272 -6.91 -30.78 11.44
CA SER A 272 -5.93 -30.15 10.58
C SER A 272 -4.52 -30.42 11.08
N GLN A 273 -3.65 -30.82 10.17
CA GLN A 273 -2.23 -31.10 10.44
C GLN A 273 -1.32 -29.98 9.92
N GLN A 274 -1.88 -29.11 9.08
CA GLN A 274 -1.11 -28.06 8.40
C GLN A 274 -1.89 -26.75 8.41
N LEU A 275 -1.16 -25.62 8.33
CA LEU A 275 -1.68 -24.27 8.28
C LEU A 275 -1.09 -23.49 7.09
N VAL A 276 -1.93 -22.76 6.38
CA VAL A 276 -1.50 -21.77 5.38
C VAL A 276 -2.07 -20.42 5.76
N ILE A 277 -1.21 -19.49 6.18
CA ILE A 277 -1.60 -18.14 6.58
C ILE A 277 -1.25 -17.19 5.44
N ASP A 278 -2.26 -16.62 4.78
CA ASP A 278 -2.08 -15.75 3.62
C ASP A 278 -2.07 -14.27 4.03
N LEU A 279 -0.86 -13.69 4.06
CA LEU A 279 -0.62 -12.27 4.34
C LEU A 279 -0.33 -11.46 3.06
N ARG A 280 -0.48 -12.01 1.86
CA ARG A 280 -0.07 -11.37 0.61
C ARG A 280 -0.76 -10.03 0.33
N ASN A 281 -1.92 -9.77 0.90
CA ASN A 281 -2.61 -8.49 0.80
C ASN A 281 -2.63 -7.69 2.11
N ASN A 282 -1.90 -8.12 3.13
CA ASN A 282 -1.87 -7.45 4.43
C ASN A 282 -0.95 -6.23 4.41
N GLY A 283 -1.54 -5.05 4.30
CA GLY A 283 -0.81 -3.77 4.29
C GLY A 283 -0.38 -3.26 5.67
N GLY A 284 -0.66 -4.00 6.73
CA GLY A 284 -0.36 -3.63 8.11
C GLY A 284 -1.58 -3.23 8.93
N GLY A 285 -1.35 -2.93 10.20
CA GLY A 285 -2.34 -2.59 11.21
C GLY A 285 -1.73 -2.71 12.60
N ASP A 286 -2.38 -3.43 13.51
CA ASP A 286 -1.88 -3.65 14.86
C ASP A 286 -1.09 -4.97 14.96
N LEU A 287 0.22 -4.85 15.18
CA LEU A 287 1.14 -5.98 15.35
C LEU A 287 0.66 -6.95 16.45
N TYR A 288 0.17 -6.42 17.56
CA TYR A 288 -0.19 -7.23 18.74
C TYR A 288 -1.44 -8.08 18.50
N ILE A 289 -2.36 -7.61 17.68
CA ILE A 289 -3.54 -8.40 17.26
C ILE A 289 -3.10 -9.60 16.41
N GLY A 290 -2.09 -9.45 15.55
CA GLY A 290 -1.51 -10.58 14.82
C GLY A 290 -0.83 -11.60 15.75
N LEU A 291 -0.25 -11.17 16.87
CA LEU A 291 0.31 -12.07 17.89
C LEU A 291 -0.77 -12.87 18.63
N VAL A 292 -1.97 -12.33 18.82
CA VAL A 292 -3.12 -13.09 19.37
C VAL A 292 -3.39 -14.32 18.49
N LEU A 293 -3.42 -14.14 17.16
CA LEU A 293 -3.59 -15.25 16.22
C LEU A 293 -2.50 -16.31 16.37
N ALA A 294 -1.23 -15.91 16.40
CA ALA A 294 -0.12 -16.86 16.53
C ALA A 294 -0.16 -17.64 17.84
N ASN A 295 -0.38 -16.94 18.97
CA ASN A 295 -0.46 -17.59 20.28
C ASN A 295 -1.65 -18.54 20.39
N ALA A 296 -2.80 -18.20 19.80
CA ALA A 296 -3.96 -19.06 19.78
C ALA A 296 -3.73 -20.34 18.95
N LEU A 297 -3.11 -20.21 17.77
CA LEU A 297 -2.79 -21.36 16.92
C LEU A 297 -1.86 -22.34 17.62
N ASN A 298 -0.92 -21.89 18.46
CA ASN A 298 -0.06 -22.77 19.24
C ASN A 298 -0.80 -23.68 20.23
N LEU A 299 -2.10 -23.45 20.49
CA LEU A 299 -2.92 -24.33 21.32
C LEU A 299 -3.48 -25.53 20.55
N VAL A 300 -3.23 -25.66 19.26
CA VAL A 300 -3.76 -26.75 18.43
C VAL A 300 -2.74 -27.87 18.31
N ASP A 301 -2.93 -28.94 19.07
CA ASP A 301 -1.99 -30.06 19.17
C ASP A 301 -1.87 -30.90 17.88
N SER A 302 -2.86 -30.85 16.98
CA SER A 302 -2.87 -31.67 15.77
C SER A 302 -1.94 -31.16 14.66
N ILE A 303 -1.41 -29.95 14.78
CA ILE A 303 -0.58 -29.33 13.75
C ILE A 303 0.85 -29.93 13.76
N ASP A 304 1.37 -30.21 12.58
CA ASP A 304 2.81 -30.50 12.40
C ASP A 304 3.64 -29.22 12.52
N TRP A 305 4.03 -28.91 13.74
CA TRP A 305 4.82 -27.71 14.06
C TRP A 305 6.25 -27.75 13.51
N LYS A 306 6.70 -28.89 12.98
CA LYS A 306 8.02 -29.00 12.37
C LYS A 306 8.02 -28.55 10.90
N ASN A 307 7.00 -28.96 10.12
CA ASN A 307 6.98 -28.75 8.68
C ASN A 307 5.63 -28.33 8.11
N GLY A 308 4.61 -28.20 8.94
CA GLY A 308 3.21 -28.03 8.48
C GLY A 308 2.71 -26.60 8.40
N VAL A 309 3.52 -25.58 8.67
CA VAL A 309 3.03 -24.18 8.69
C VAL A 309 3.68 -23.37 7.58
N TYR A 310 2.84 -22.69 6.80
CA TYR A 310 3.23 -21.83 5.68
C TYR A 310 2.64 -20.42 5.84
N VAL A 311 3.47 -19.41 5.56
CA VAL A 311 3.04 -18.01 5.51
C VAL A 311 3.28 -17.47 4.10
N LEU A 312 2.22 -17.01 3.43
CA LEU A 312 2.33 -16.43 2.10
C LEU A 312 2.55 -14.92 2.21
N THR A 313 3.56 -14.40 1.52
CA THR A 313 3.91 -12.98 1.51
C THR A 313 4.02 -12.40 0.10
N SER A 314 3.91 -11.08 0.00
CA SER A 314 4.14 -10.33 -1.23
C SER A 314 4.67 -8.92 -0.94
N GLY A 315 5.03 -8.16 -1.97
CA GLY A 315 5.40 -6.74 -1.83
C GLY A 315 4.30 -5.84 -1.24
N VAL A 316 3.06 -6.33 -1.15
CA VAL A 316 1.95 -5.66 -0.45
C VAL A 316 2.01 -5.89 1.06
N THR A 317 2.59 -7.03 1.52
CA THR A 317 2.74 -7.36 2.94
C THR A 317 3.63 -6.30 3.60
N PHE A 318 3.04 -5.43 4.44
CA PHE A 318 3.73 -4.24 4.91
C PHE A 318 3.51 -4.00 6.41
N SER A 319 4.38 -3.22 7.06
CA SER A 319 4.22 -2.79 8.46
C SER A 319 3.96 -3.99 9.40
N ALA A 320 2.88 -3.98 10.19
CA ALA A 320 2.50 -5.08 11.07
C ALA A 320 2.37 -6.43 10.32
N GLY A 321 1.94 -6.43 9.05
CA GLY A 321 1.89 -7.65 8.23
C GLY A 321 3.27 -8.27 8.01
N ALA A 322 4.28 -7.45 7.69
CA ALA A 322 5.66 -7.91 7.56
C ALA A 322 6.25 -8.36 8.90
N SER A 323 5.97 -7.61 9.98
CA SER A 323 6.40 -7.97 11.33
C SER A 323 5.78 -9.29 11.79
N ASN A 324 4.49 -9.52 11.50
CA ASN A 324 3.83 -10.78 11.79
C ASN A 324 4.38 -11.93 10.95
N ALA A 325 4.71 -11.72 9.67
CA ALA A 325 5.34 -12.76 8.86
C ALA A 325 6.68 -13.23 9.48
N ALA A 326 7.52 -12.29 9.95
CA ALA A 326 8.76 -12.61 10.64
C ALA A 326 8.52 -13.34 11.98
N LEU A 327 7.53 -12.89 12.76
CA LEU A 327 7.20 -13.49 14.04
C LEU A 327 6.53 -14.86 13.89
N TYR A 328 5.72 -15.09 12.85
CA TYR A 328 5.14 -16.41 12.58
C TYR A 328 6.21 -17.43 12.18
N ARG A 329 7.25 -17.00 11.47
CA ARG A 329 8.43 -17.85 11.25
C ARG A 329 9.05 -18.29 12.58
N GLN A 330 9.15 -17.41 13.58
CA GLN A 330 9.77 -17.71 14.87
C GLN A 330 8.83 -18.49 15.80
N LEU A 331 7.57 -18.05 15.92
CA LEU A 331 6.61 -18.57 16.90
C LEU A 331 5.92 -19.85 16.44
N LEU A 332 5.71 -20.01 15.12
CA LEU A 332 4.98 -21.12 14.52
C LEU A 332 5.89 -22.01 13.67
N ASN A 333 7.18 -21.76 13.65
CA ASN A 333 8.15 -22.42 12.77
C ASN A 333 7.70 -22.40 11.29
N ALA A 334 7.06 -21.31 10.88
CA ALA A 334 6.44 -21.19 9.57
C ALA A 334 7.48 -21.02 8.46
N GLN A 335 7.26 -21.71 7.33
CA GLN A 335 7.97 -21.47 6.07
C GLN A 335 7.32 -20.28 5.35
N VAL A 336 8.09 -19.25 5.04
CA VAL A 336 7.61 -18.09 4.28
C VAL A 336 7.74 -18.37 2.78
N VAL A 337 6.65 -18.22 2.03
CA VAL A 337 6.57 -18.52 0.60
C VAL A 337 5.99 -17.33 -0.17
N GLY A 338 6.47 -17.07 -1.37
CA GLY A 338 6.05 -15.98 -2.24
C GLY A 338 7.19 -15.00 -2.51
N THR A 339 6.93 -13.70 -2.49
CA THR A 339 7.98 -12.68 -2.63
C THR A 339 8.30 -12.03 -1.28
N PRO A 340 9.47 -11.39 -1.13
CA PRO A 340 9.78 -10.60 0.05
C PRO A 340 8.66 -9.62 0.41
N THR A 341 8.50 -9.36 1.70
CA THR A 341 7.55 -8.36 2.17
C THR A 341 7.95 -6.96 1.73
N GLY A 342 6.97 -6.05 1.60
CA GLY A 342 7.20 -4.68 1.16
C GLY A 342 7.84 -3.78 2.21
N SER A 343 7.85 -4.18 3.49
CA SER A 343 8.57 -3.49 4.54
C SER A 343 9.47 -4.44 5.32
N ASN A 344 10.48 -3.86 5.94
CA ASN A 344 11.44 -4.59 6.77
C ASN A 344 10.93 -4.65 8.23
N PRO A 345 10.81 -5.83 8.86
CA PRO A 345 10.40 -5.95 10.25
C PRO A 345 11.47 -5.41 11.23
N THR A 346 12.71 -5.24 10.78
CA THR A 346 13.78 -4.52 11.49
C THR A 346 13.99 -3.18 10.82
N GLY A 347 13.42 -2.11 11.40
CA GLY A 347 13.45 -0.78 10.79
C GLY A 347 12.54 0.20 11.53
N TYR A 348 12.42 1.39 10.96
CA TYR A 348 11.60 2.47 11.49
C TYR A 348 10.13 2.22 11.20
N GLN A 349 9.29 2.17 12.24
CA GLN A 349 7.88 1.78 12.17
C GLN A 349 7.05 2.55 13.21
N ASP A 350 5.80 2.08 13.42
CA ASP A 350 4.81 2.69 14.32
C ASP A 350 4.49 4.13 13.92
N MET A 351 3.62 4.23 12.94
CA MET A 351 3.32 5.47 12.23
C MET A 351 2.57 6.49 13.09
N GLY A 352 3.15 7.69 13.24
CA GLY A 352 2.46 8.89 13.66
C GLY A 352 2.06 9.75 12.47
N GLU A 353 1.25 10.78 12.68
CA GLU A 353 0.80 11.66 11.61
C GLU A 353 0.47 13.07 12.08
N PHE A 354 0.53 14.02 11.15
CA PHE A 354 -0.02 15.36 11.26
C PHE A 354 -0.47 15.87 9.88
N VAL A 355 -1.27 16.92 9.86
CA VAL A 355 -1.77 17.53 8.63
C VAL A 355 -1.25 18.95 8.52
N LEU A 356 -0.70 19.31 7.38
CA LEU A 356 -0.28 20.68 7.08
C LEU A 356 -1.53 21.58 6.96
N PRO A 357 -1.59 22.70 7.70
CA PRO A 357 -2.85 23.44 7.87
C PRO A 357 -3.35 24.14 6.61
N ASN A 358 -2.48 24.50 5.66
CA ASN A 358 -2.85 25.22 4.45
C ASN A 358 -3.01 24.26 3.26
N SER A 359 -1.98 23.52 2.89
CA SER A 359 -2.00 22.56 1.78
C SER A 359 -2.87 21.33 2.04
N LYS A 360 -3.20 21.04 3.31
CA LYS A 360 -3.92 19.83 3.75
C LYS A 360 -3.18 18.51 3.47
N LEU A 361 -1.92 18.57 3.09
CA LEU A 361 -1.09 17.36 2.97
C LEU A 361 -1.00 16.67 4.34
N ARG A 362 -1.26 15.37 4.34
CA ARG A 362 -1.08 14.51 5.52
C ARG A 362 0.36 14.00 5.50
N ILE A 363 1.08 14.24 6.57
CA ILE A 363 2.45 13.78 6.75
C ILE A 363 2.44 12.66 7.77
N THR A 364 3.06 11.53 7.43
CA THR A 364 3.30 10.45 8.37
C THR A 364 4.77 10.39 8.75
N TYR A 365 5.08 9.79 9.89
CA TYR A 365 6.45 9.64 10.38
C TYR A 365 6.59 8.42 11.27
N SER A 366 7.80 7.86 11.34
CA SER A 366 8.12 6.71 12.18
C SER A 366 8.38 7.14 13.62
N LYS A 367 7.67 6.52 14.58
CA LYS A 367 7.81 6.80 16.02
C LYS A 367 8.82 5.89 16.72
N ARG A 368 9.11 4.71 16.17
CA ARG A 368 9.91 3.66 16.83
C ARG A 368 10.81 2.93 15.86
N LEU A 369 11.90 2.41 16.39
CA LEU A 369 12.80 1.47 15.72
C LEU A 369 12.52 0.05 16.25
N PHE A 370 11.98 -0.82 15.40
CA PHE A 370 11.77 -2.23 15.70
C PHE A 370 12.98 -3.07 15.28
N ARG A 371 13.24 -4.15 16.03
CA ARG A 371 14.28 -5.14 15.74
C ARG A 371 13.70 -6.54 15.92
N ILE A 372 12.83 -6.94 14.98
CA ILE A 372 12.10 -8.22 15.04
C ILE A 372 12.93 -9.37 14.48
N GLN A 373 13.85 -9.09 13.55
CA GLN A 373 14.83 -10.05 13.05
C GLN A 373 16.25 -9.50 13.20
N GLU A 374 17.26 -10.39 13.25
CA GLU A 374 18.64 -10.00 13.51
C GLU A 374 19.23 -9.11 12.41
N MET A 375 18.98 -9.45 11.14
CA MET A 375 19.54 -8.73 10.01
C MET A 375 18.51 -7.78 9.38
N ILE A 376 19.01 -6.63 8.92
CA ILE A 376 18.28 -5.74 8.03
C ILE A 376 18.35 -6.34 6.63
N THR A 377 17.19 -6.62 6.03
CA THR A 377 17.07 -7.18 4.69
C THR A 377 16.06 -6.37 3.87
N GLU A 378 15.95 -6.64 2.59
CA GLU A 378 14.86 -6.09 1.76
C GLU A 378 13.52 -6.79 2.08
N GLY A 379 12.96 -6.53 3.26
CA GLY A 379 11.77 -7.20 3.77
C GLY A 379 12.06 -8.56 4.42
N VAL A 380 11.03 -9.29 4.81
CA VAL A 380 11.15 -10.70 5.21
C VAL A 380 11.41 -11.51 3.96
N GLN A 381 12.59 -12.14 3.90
CA GLN A 381 12.95 -12.96 2.76
C GLN A 381 12.20 -14.30 2.82
N PRO A 382 11.58 -14.75 1.73
CA PRO A 382 10.91 -16.04 1.71
C PRO A 382 11.92 -17.19 1.72
N ASP A 383 11.54 -18.31 2.35
CA ASP A 383 12.28 -19.57 2.27
C ASP A 383 12.14 -20.19 0.88
N LYS A 384 11.02 -19.93 0.22
CA LYS A 384 10.81 -20.25 -1.20
C LYS A 384 10.30 -19.03 -1.96
N LEU A 385 11.17 -18.45 -2.79
CA LEU A 385 10.80 -17.35 -3.68
C LEU A 385 9.93 -17.88 -4.82
N ILE A 386 8.70 -17.36 -4.91
CA ILE A 386 7.76 -17.63 -6.01
C ILE A 386 7.09 -16.33 -6.40
N GLU A 387 7.31 -15.91 -7.63
CA GLU A 387 6.60 -14.78 -8.24
C GLU A 387 5.38 -15.27 -9.03
N HIS A 388 4.40 -14.39 -9.20
CA HIS A 388 3.32 -14.69 -10.14
C HIS A 388 3.86 -14.67 -11.57
N ASP A 389 3.72 -15.79 -12.26
CA ASP A 389 3.96 -15.85 -13.70
C ASP A 389 2.72 -15.43 -14.50
N TRP A 390 2.95 -14.92 -15.72
CA TRP A 390 1.85 -14.42 -16.54
C TRP A 390 0.96 -15.53 -17.10
N GLU A 391 1.50 -16.70 -17.36
CA GLU A 391 0.73 -17.83 -17.89
C GLU A 391 -0.38 -18.23 -16.92
N SER A 392 -0.02 -18.50 -15.66
CA SER A 392 -0.97 -18.82 -14.59
C SER A 392 -1.89 -17.61 -14.28
N TYR A 393 -1.32 -16.42 -14.14
CA TYR A 393 -2.07 -15.21 -13.80
C TYR A 393 -3.15 -14.88 -14.81
N SER A 394 -2.87 -15.02 -16.13
CA SER A 394 -3.82 -14.75 -17.20
C SER A 394 -5.01 -15.72 -17.23
N GLN A 395 -4.82 -16.92 -16.70
CA GLN A 395 -5.86 -17.93 -16.55
C GLN A 395 -6.61 -17.83 -15.21
N GLY A 396 -6.26 -16.86 -14.37
CA GLY A 396 -6.86 -16.68 -13.04
C GLY A 396 -6.35 -17.69 -12.00
N LEU A 397 -5.20 -18.34 -12.24
CA LEU A 397 -4.64 -19.35 -11.36
C LEU A 397 -3.64 -18.73 -10.38
N ASP A 398 -3.73 -19.12 -9.12
CA ASP A 398 -2.79 -18.75 -8.06
C ASP A 398 -1.62 -19.75 -8.00
N ASN A 399 -0.60 -19.54 -8.82
CA ASN A 399 0.57 -20.41 -8.86
C ASN A 399 1.33 -20.46 -7.52
N VAL A 400 1.34 -19.39 -6.74
CA VAL A 400 2.02 -19.36 -5.43
C VAL A 400 1.32 -20.27 -4.43
N LEU A 401 -0.01 -20.15 -4.31
CA LEU A 401 -0.79 -21.00 -3.40
C LEU A 401 -0.82 -22.45 -3.89
N ASN A 402 -0.95 -22.67 -5.21
CA ASN A 402 -0.96 -24.03 -5.79
C ASN A 402 0.35 -24.76 -5.52
N GLU A 403 1.50 -24.10 -5.59
CA GLU A 403 2.80 -24.70 -5.23
C GLU A 403 2.87 -25.16 -3.76
N VAL A 404 2.24 -24.40 -2.85
CA VAL A 404 2.12 -24.82 -1.44
C VAL A 404 1.18 -26.03 -1.32
N ILE A 405 0.04 -26.02 -2.01
CA ILE A 405 -0.93 -27.13 -2.00
C ILE A 405 -0.28 -28.43 -2.51
N GLU A 406 0.52 -28.35 -3.56
CA GLU A 406 1.27 -29.51 -4.07
C GLU A 406 2.20 -30.11 -3.00
N LYS A 407 2.90 -29.26 -2.23
CA LYS A 407 3.73 -29.74 -1.10
C LYS A 407 2.90 -30.38 0.00
N LEU A 408 1.71 -29.83 0.33
CA LEU A 408 0.83 -30.38 1.36
C LEU A 408 0.27 -31.76 1.01
N THR A 409 0.21 -32.10 -0.28
CA THR A 409 -0.31 -33.39 -0.76
C THR A 409 0.78 -34.45 -0.91
N GLN A 410 2.06 -34.09 -0.89
CA GLN A 410 3.16 -35.05 -0.98
C GLN A 410 3.29 -35.82 0.36
N PRO A 411 3.50 -37.13 0.34
CA PRO A 411 3.82 -37.87 1.55
C PRO A 411 5.12 -37.30 2.14
N HIS A 412 5.12 -36.96 3.43
CA HIS A 412 6.37 -36.66 4.11
C HIS A 412 7.27 -37.91 4.02
N GLU A 413 8.39 -37.81 3.32
CA GLU A 413 9.43 -38.82 3.44
C GLU A 413 9.87 -38.82 4.91
N SER A 414 9.49 -39.90 5.62
CA SER A 414 9.92 -40.11 7.01
C SER A 414 11.45 -40.36 7.00
N GLU A 415 12.21 -39.33 7.42
CA GLU A 415 13.60 -39.57 7.83
C GLU A 415 13.69 -40.35 9.15
#